data_532cd3f5a8a3dc658575236976fd4046
#
_entry.id   532cd3f5a8a3dc658575236976fd4046
#
_cell.length_a   1.000
_cell.length_b   1.000
_cell.length_c   1.000
_cell.angle_alpha   90.00
_cell.angle_beta   90.00
_cell.angle_gamma   90.00
#
_symmetry.space_group_name_H-M   'P 1'
#
loop_
_entity.id
_entity.type
_entity.pdbx_description
1 polymer ?
#
loop_
_entity_poly.entity_id
_entity_poly.type
_entity_poly.pdbx_seq_one_letter_code
_entity_poly.pdbx_strand_id
1 'polypeptide(L)'
;MYIEEVTGKLKSSIRTARRFFIKVLRKNRVLRLIHDTCWNFYKDDGFTFSAGISFYFILSLIPFIILLGATTGYLIDYVQDIRQLSKEEMAGAISSYLHVAIPFIDSSFATEFIKIADYKASLTAIGSISLLISATLLFSTLHYTFFRIFGGKYINFIFSRLMGVVFLLSLTILLFSVHYFITIFTTLTDAFMNRIPLMSGFMNFVAGTRVYGLAISTVFIIFLFAMLIYYFTYGIKRSKRAILYGALLFSIMWNGAKLLYNFYITEISGLSLFYGSATWIITSILWVYYSSLILIICMEFIKSLIKVYPALIDRK
;
A
#
# COMPACT_ATOMS: atom_id res chain seq x y z
N MET A 1 44.35 24.84 25.27
CA MET A 1 44.71 25.77 24.19
C MET A 1 44.55 25.14 22.80
N TYR A 2 45.26 24.05 22.42
CA TYR A 2 45.14 23.44 21.07
C TYR A 2 43.76 22.87 20.79
N ILE A 3 43.08 22.23 21.73
CA ILE A 3 41.73 21.65 21.59
C ILE A 3 40.65 22.74 21.42
N GLU A 4 40.82 23.89 22.10
CA GLU A 4 39.88 25.01 21.99
C GLU A 4 39.98 25.73 20.63
N GLU A 5 41.18 25.83 20.08
CA GLU A 5 41.40 26.41 18.75
C GLU A 5 40.83 25.52 17.65
N VAL A 6 41.00 24.20 17.73
CA VAL A 6 40.44 23.23 16.79
C VAL A 6 38.91 23.21 16.87
N THR A 7 38.35 23.23 18.09
CA THR A 7 36.87 23.28 18.25
C THR A 7 36.28 24.61 17.77
N GLY A 8 37.03 25.72 17.94
CA GLY A 8 36.64 27.04 17.42
C GLY A 8 36.59 27.08 15.87
N LYS A 9 37.65 26.57 15.22
CA LYS A 9 37.71 26.44 13.76
C LYS A 9 36.60 25.52 13.19
N LEU A 10 36.35 24.39 13.86
CA LEU A 10 35.29 23.45 13.48
C LEU A 10 33.89 24.10 13.58
N LYS A 11 33.62 24.81 14.70
CA LYS A 11 32.37 25.56 14.89
C LYS A 11 32.16 26.65 13.85
N SER A 12 33.23 27.38 13.48
CA SER A 12 33.15 28.44 12.44
C SER A 12 32.88 27.86 11.05
N SER A 13 33.57 26.75 10.69
CA SER A 13 33.32 26.02 9.40
C SER A 13 31.91 25.49 9.32
N ILE A 14 31.38 24.87 10.38
CA ILE A 14 30.02 24.38 10.45
C ILE A 14 29.02 25.53 10.30
N ARG A 15 29.27 26.68 10.94
CA ARG A 15 28.39 27.86 10.79
C ARG A 15 28.39 28.41 9.35
N THR A 16 29.55 28.45 8.72
CA THR A 16 29.68 28.92 7.33
C THR A 16 29.02 27.95 6.35
N ALA A 17 29.24 26.66 6.48
CA ALA A 17 28.58 25.63 5.68
C ALA A 17 27.05 25.68 5.85
N ARG A 18 26.56 25.85 7.08
CA ARG A 18 25.13 26.01 7.38
C ARG A 18 24.52 27.26 6.71
N ARG A 19 25.24 28.39 6.76
CA ARG A 19 24.80 29.65 6.09
C ARG A 19 24.73 29.49 4.57
N PHE A 20 25.75 28.85 3.97
CA PHE A 20 25.78 28.56 2.55
C PHE A 20 24.62 27.64 2.17
N PHE A 21 24.42 26.56 2.89
CA PHE A 21 23.32 25.61 2.68
C PHE A 21 21.94 26.30 2.77
N ILE A 22 21.72 27.12 3.79
CA ILE A 22 20.47 27.90 3.92
C ILE A 22 20.28 28.84 2.74
N LYS A 23 21.35 29.48 2.23
CA LYS A 23 21.30 30.38 1.07
C LYS A 23 20.91 29.61 -0.21
N VAL A 24 21.46 28.42 -0.42
CA VAL A 24 21.13 27.54 -1.54
C VAL A 24 19.68 27.06 -1.46
N LEU A 25 19.23 26.64 -0.27
CA LEU A 25 17.83 26.21 -0.05
C LEU A 25 16.83 27.35 -0.31
N ARG A 26 17.17 28.60 0.03
CA ARG A 26 16.33 29.78 -0.24
C ARG A 26 16.24 30.10 -1.72
N LYS A 27 17.29 29.83 -2.49
CA LYS A 27 17.34 30.15 -3.92
C LYS A 27 16.60 29.10 -4.77
N ASN A 28 16.63 27.82 -4.37
CA ASN A 28 16.02 26.73 -5.14
C ASN A 28 14.83 26.13 -4.39
N ARG A 29 13.61 26.38 -4.91
CA ARG A 29 12.35 25.88 -4.32
C ARG A 29 12.27 24.35 -4.28
N VAL A 30 12.85 23.66 -5.26
CA VAL A 30 12.85 22.18 -5.32
C VAL A 30 13.73 21.60 -4.23
N LEU A 31 14.96 22.12 -4.06
CA LEU A 31 15.85 21.70 -2.97
C LEU A 31 15.24 21.95 -1.60
N ARG A 32 14.56 23.08 -1.45
CA ARG A 32 13.82 23.39 -0.23
C ARG A 32 12.69 22.41 0.02
N LEU A 33 11.95 22.03 -1.01
CA LEU A 33 10.87 21.04 -0.89
C LEU A 33 11.40 19.68 -0.42
N ILE A 34 12.47 19.19 -1.04
CA ILE A 34 13.11 17.92 -0.66
C ILE A 34 13.62 17.99 0.78
N HIS A 35 14.35 19.05 1.11
CA HIS A 35 14.86 19.25 2.47
C HIS A 35 13.73 19.30 3.51
N ASP A 36 12.69 20.10 3.26
CA ASP A 36 11.55 20.24 4.18
C ASP A 36 10.80 18.91 4.34
N THR A 37 10.67 18.12 3.27
CA THR A 37 10.07 16.78 3.32
C THR A 37 10.88 15.84 4.21
N CYS A 38 12.18 15.72 3.98
CA CYS A 38 13.06 14.86 4.77
C CYS A 38 13.13 15.31 6.24
N TRP A 39 13.20 16.61 6.47
CA TRP A 39 13.27 17.18 7.81
C TRP A 39 11.97 16.97 8.59
N ASN A 40 10.83 17.21 7.96
CA ASN A 40 9.53 16.97 8.58
C ASN A 40 9.31 15.48 8.86
N PHE A 41 9.68 14.60 7.93
CA PHE A 41 9.61 13.14 8.13
C PHE A 41 10.39 12.71 9.38
N TYR A 42 11.60 13.23 9.56
CA TYR A 42 12.40 12.95 10.75
C TYR A 42 11.79 13.56 12.02
N LYS A 43 11.36 14.83 11.96
CA LYS A 43 10.81 15.56 13.10
C LYS A 43 9.47 15.01 13.58
N ASP A 44 8.65 14.53 12.66
CA ASP A 44 7.33 13.99 12.95
C ASP A 44 7.38 12.47 13.20
N ASP A 45 8.57 11.93 13.53
CA ASP A 45 8.80 10.50 13.88
C ASP A 45 8.34 9.51 12.81
N GLY A 46 8.58 9.83 11.52
CA GLY A 46 8.11 9.05 10.38
C GLY A 46 8.49 7.57 10.42
N PHE A 47 9.69 7.24 10.90
CA PHE A 47 10.11 5.84 11.06
C PHE A 47 9.24 5.08 12.07
N THR A 48 8.94 5.70 13.21
CA THR A 48 8.12 5.10 14.27
C THR A 48 6.68 4.89 13.80
N PHE A 49 6.10 5.88 13.10
CA PHE A 49 4.76 5.74 12.53
C PHE A 49 4.70 4.68 11.44
N SER A 50 5.72 4.61 10.59
CA SER A 50 5.81 3.55 9.57
C SER A 50 5.85 2.16 10.21
N ALA A 51 6.63 1.99 11.28
CA ALA A 51 6.68 0.74 12.01
C ALA A 51 5.33 0.39 12.67
N GLY A 52 4.66 1.38 13.28
CA GLY A 52 3.34 1.21 13.88
C GLY A 52 2.27 0.79 12.87
N ILE A 53 2.20 1.48 11.71
CA ILE A 53 1.28 1.13 10.62
C ILE A 53 1.56 -0.30 10.12
N SER A 54 2.84 -0.63 9.92
CA SER A 54 3.24 -1.95 9.44
C SER A 54 2.87 -3.05 10.42
N PHE A 55 3.12 -2.82 11.70
CA PHE A 55 2.78 -3.78 12.75
C PHE A 55 1.28 -4.09 12.78
N TYR A 56 0.43 -3.05 12.82
CA TYR A 56 -1.02 -3.26 12.86
C TYR A 56 -1.57 -3.80 11.55
N PHE A 57 -0.95 -3.47 10.41
CA PHE A 57 -1.31 -4.06 9.13
C PHE A 57 -1.03 -5.57 9.13
N ILE A 58 0.16 -6.00 9.54
CA ILE A 58 0.54 -7.42 9.63
C ILE A 58 -0.35 -8.14 10.64
N LEU A 59 -0.63 -7.52 11.80
CA LEU A 59 -1.54 -8.07 12.79
C LEU A 59 -2.95 -8.30 12.22
N SER A 60 -3.42 -7.46 11.30
CA SER A 60 -4.72 -7.61 10.65
C SER A 60 -4.72 -8.70 9.56
N LEU A 61 -3.56 -9.07 9.00
CA LEU A 61 -3.49 -10.13 8.00
C LEU A 61 -3.85 -11.50 8.57
N ILE A 62 -3.51 -11.79 9.81
CA ILE A 62 -3.81 -13.08 10.44
C ILE A 62 -5.31 -13.37 10.45
N PRO A 63 -6.17 -12.53 11.08
CA PRO A 63 -7.61 -12.76 11.06
C PRO A 63 -8.22 -12.64 9.65
N PHE A 64 -7.62 -11.85 8.78
CA PHE A 64 -8.04 -11.77 7.38
C PHE A 64 -7.84 -13.10 6.64
N ILE A 65 -6.70 -13.76 6.80
CA ILE A 65 -6.43 -15.08 6.23
C ILE A 65 -7.39 -16.13 6.80
N ILE A 66 -7.68 -16.07 8.10
CA ILE A 66 -8.67 -16.96 8.74
C ILE A 66 -10.05 -16.78 8.11
N LEU A 67 -10.49 -15.53 7.90
CA LEU A 67 -11.77 -15.24 7.25
C LEU A 67 -11.81 -15.65 5.79
N LEU A 68 -10.70 -15.50 5.06
CA LEU A 68 -10.59 -16.02 3.70
C LEU A 68 -10.77 -17.55 3.68
N GLY A 69 -10.15 -18.28 4.61
CA GLY A 69 -10.34 -19.72 4.76
C GLY A 69 -11.79 -20.09 5.05
N ALA A 70 -12.42 -19.39 5.99
CA ALA A 70 -13.83 -19.60 6.31
C ALA A 70 -14.75 -19.34 5.11
N THR A 71 -14.53 -18.23 4.39
CA THR A 71 -15.32 -17.86 3.18
C THR A 71 -15.16 -18.88 2.08
N THR A 72 -13.94 -19.39 1.90
CA THR A 72 -13.66 -20.48 0.94
C THR A 72 -14.44 -21.73 1.31
N GLY A 73 -14.55 -22.07 2.61
CA GLY A 73 -15.37 -23.19 3.08
C GLY A 73 -16.85 -23.07 2.70
N TYR A 74 -17.43 -21.87 2.86
CA TYR A 74 -18.82 -21.63 2.43
C TYR A 74 -18.97 -21.71 0.90
N LEU A 75 -17.99 -21.22 0.15
CA LEU A 75 -18.00 -21.33 -1.31
C LEU A 75 -17.87 -22.78 -1.78
N ILE A 76 -17.05 -23.59 -1.13
CA ILE A 76 -16.90 -25.03 -1.41
C ILE A 76 -18.26 -25.71 -1.26
N ASP A 77 -18.94 -25.54 -0.13
CA ASP A 77 -20.25 -26.13 0.08
C ASP A 77 -21.27 -25.70 -0.99
N TYR A 78 -21.32 -24.41 -1.27
CA TYR A 78 -22.23 -23.87 -2.28
C TYR A 78 -21.99 -24.46 -3.67
N VAL A 79 -20.74 -24.64 -4.09
CA VAL A 79 -20.40 -25.20 -5.40
C VAL A 79 -20.62 -26.71 -5.42
N GLN A 80 -20.38 -27.43 -4.31
CA GLN A 80 -20.69 -28.86 -4.16
C GLN A 80 -22.18 -29.13 -4.35
N ASP A 81 -23.04 -28.30 -3.74
CA ASP A 81 -24.49 -28.42 -3.87
C ASP A 81 -24.97 -28.22 -5.34
N ILE A 82 -24.29 -27.35 -6.10
CA ILE A 82 -24.68 -27.03 -7.49
C ILE A 82 -24.05 -27.99 -8.50
N ARG A 83 -22.77 -28.34 -8.35
CA ARG A 83 -22.00 -29.04 -9.39
C ARG A 83 -21.65 -30.49 -9.07
N GLN A 84 -21.96 -30.99 -7.88
CA GLN A 84 -21.62 -32.34 -7.41
C GLN A 84 -20.12 -32.69 -7.53
N LEU A 85 -19.24 -31.68 -7.46
CA LEU A 85 -17.79 -31.87 -7.51
C LEU A 85 -17.27 -32.42 -6.17
N SER A 86 -16.27 -33.28 -6.23
CA SER A 86 -15.62 -33.77 -5.01
C SER A 86 -14.79 -32.71 -4.31
N LYS A 87 -14.60 -32.84 -2.98
CA LYS A 87 -13.73 -31.88 -2.22
C LYS A 87 -12.31 -31.87 -2.75
N GLU A 88 -11.81 -33.04 -3.22
CA GLU A 88 -10.47 -33.20 -3.77
C GLU A 88 -10.28 -32.45 -5.09
N GLU A 89 -11.26 -32.48 -5.99
CA GLU A 89 -11.22 -31.75 -7.26
C GLU A 89 -11.22 -30.23 -7.04
N MET A 90 -12.01 -29.76 -6.07
CA MET A 90 -12.04 -28.36 -5.70
C MET A 90 -10.75 -27.93 -5.00
N ALA A 91 -10.17 -28.80 -4.17
CA ALA A 91 -8.88 -28.56 -3.52
C ALA A 91 -7.77 -28.36 -4.55
N GLY A 92 -7.74 -29.20 -5.59
CA GLY A 92 -6.80 -29.06 -6.70
C GLY A 92 -6.96 -27.76 -7.46
N ALA A 93 -8.20 -27.35 -7.73
CA ALA A 93 -8.48 -26.08 -8.40
C ALA A 93 -8.06 -24.87 -7.53
N ILE A 94 -8.40 -24.85 -6.26
CA ILE A 94 -8.01 -23.78 -5.32
C ILE A 94 -6.48 -23.72 -5.18
N SER A 95 -5.81 -24.87 -5.07
CA SER A 95 -4.35 -24.94 -4.99
C SER A 95 -3.69 -24.33 -6.22
N SER A 96 -4.20 -24.63 -7.43
CA SER A 96 -3.66 -24.07 -8.67
C SER A 96 -3.85 -22.55 -8.77
N TYR A 97 -5.01 -22.03 -8.36
CA TYR A 97 -5.24 -20.57 -8.32
C TYR A 97 -4.38 -19.86 -7.28
N LEU A 98 -4.22 -20.45 -6.08
CA LEU A 98 -3.35 -19.90 -5.04
C LEU A 98 -1.89 -19.85 -5.50
N HIS A 99 -1.42 -20.88 -6.18
CA HIS A 99 -0.05 -20.92 -6.71
C HIS A 99 0.21 -19.88 -7.78
N VAL A 100 -0.80 -19.56 -8.61
CA VAL A 100 -0.71 -18.47 -9.60
C VAL A 100 -0.76 -17.09 -8.94
N ALA A 101 -1.62 -16.93 -7.93
CA ALA A 101 -1.80 -15.65 -7.23
C ALA A 101 -0.64 -15.33 -6.29
N ILE A 102 -0.07 -16.35 -5.65
CA ILE A 102 0.96 -16.22 -4.61
C ILE A 102 2.03 -17.32 -4.86
N PRO A 103 3.01 -17.06 -5.76
CA PRO A 103 3.95 -18.06 -6.26
C PRO A 103 4.84 -18.74 -5.19
N PHE A 104 4.90 -18.18 -3.97
CA PHE A 104 5.69 -18.68 -2.86
C PHE A 104 4.87 -19.47 -1.81
N ILE A 105 3.58 -19.72 -2.07
CA ILE A 105 2.78 -20.63 -1.24
C ILE A 105 3.05 -22.06 -1.66
N ASP A 106 3.51 -22.86 -0.69
CA ASP A 106 3.71 -24.30 -0.87
C ASP A 106 2.35 -25.03 -0.98
N SER A 107 2.33 -26.14 -1.71
CA SER A 107 1.15 -27.01 -1.85
C SER A 107 0.61 -27.53 -0.52
N SER A 108 1.49 -27.68 0.49
CA SER A 108 1.10 -28.01 1.86
C SER A 108 0.19 -26.97 2.50
N PHE A 109 0.38 -25.69 2.19
CA PHE A 109 -0.46 -24.60 2.68
C PHE A 109 -1.90 -24.71 2.14
N ALA A 110 -2.07 -25.09 0.88
CA ALA A 110 -3.39 -25.25 0.28
C ALA A 110 -4.20 -26.37 0.98
N THR A 111 -3.55 -27.46 1.33
CA THR A 111 -4.19 -28.58 2.08
C THR A 111 -4.55 -28.18 3.51
N GLU A 112 -3.70 -27.44 4.20
CA GLU A 112 -4.00 -26.91 5.53
C GLU A 112 -5.13 -25.86 5.47
N PHE A 113 -5.14 -25.04 4.43
CA PHE A 113 -6.19 -24.04 4.22
C PHE A 113 -7.57 -24.66 4.02
N ILE A 114 -7.65 -25.81 3.34
CA ILE A 114 -8.90 -26.55 3.15
C ILE A 114 -9.36 -27.20 4.46
N LYS A 115 -8.46 -27.75 5.27
CA LYS A 115 -8.81 -28.23 6.62
C LYS A 115 -9.39 -27.11 7.50
N ILE A 116 -8.85 -25.91 7.38
CA ILE A 116 -9.40 -24.70 8.03
C ILE A 116 -10.84 -24.44 7.57
N ALA A 117 -11.15 -24.66 6.30
CA ALA A 117 -12.49 -24.48 5.74
C ALA A 117 -13.57 -25.34 6.40
N ASP A 118 -13.23 -26.51 6.93
CA ASP A 118 -14.17 -27.40 7.65
C ASP A 118 -14.65 -26.78 8.98
N TYR A 119 -13.88 -25.85 9.57
CA TYR A 119 -14.23 -25.14 10.80
C TYR A 119 -14.85 -23.76 10.54
N LYS A 120 -15.40 -23.51 9.35
CA LYS A 120 -15.88 -22.23 8.86
C LYS A 120 -16.75 -21.41 9.83
N ALA A 121 -17.69 -22.02 10.52
CA ALA A 121 -18.59 -21.31 11.43
C ALA A 121 -17.87 -20.67 12.64
N SER A 122 -17.03 -21.46 13.31
CA SER A 122 -16.24 -20.99 14.46
C SER A 122 -15.18 -19.98 14.03
N LEU A 123 -14.55 -20.21 12.89
CA LEU A 123 -13.50 -19.35 12.34
C LEU A 123 -14.06 -18.02 11.84
N THR A 124 -15.29 -18.01 11.30
CA THR A 124 -15.96 -16.78 10.92
C THR A 124 -16.20 -15.86 12.13
N ALA A 125 -16.68 -16.42 13.23
CA ALA A 125 -16.94 -15.63 14.44
C ALA A 125 -15.63 -15.07 15.03
N ILE A 126 -14.64 -15.94 15.28
CA ILE A 126 -13.34 -15.54 15.85
C ILE A 126 -12.60 -14.59 14.91
N GLY A 127 -12.53 -14.94 13.61
CA GLY A 127 -11.85 -14.13 12.60
C GLY A 127 -12.48 -12.76 12.44
N SER A 128 -13.83 -12.64 12.45
CA SER A 128 -14.52 -11.36 12.33
C SER A 128 -14.25 -10.44 13.53
N ILE A 129 -14.34 -10.96 14.75
CA ILE A 129 -14.06 -10.17 15.96
C ILE A 129 -12.59 -9.73 15.97
N SER A 130 -11.67 -10.64 15.70
CA SER A 130 -10.23 -10.34 15.68
C SER A 130 -9.87 -9.34 14.56
N LEU A 131 -10.51 -9.46 13.39
CA LEU A 131 -10.31 -8.52 12.29
C LEU A 131 -10.84 -7.12 12.62
N LEU A 132 -12.02 -7.03 13.25
CA LEU A 132 -12.56 -5.76 13.70
C LEU A 132 -11.64 -5.06 14.70
N ILE A 133 -11.05 -5.81 15.64
CA ILE A 133 -10.11 -5.24 16.61
C ILE A 133 -8.84 -4.76 15.91
N SER A 134 -8.19 -5.61 15.12
CA SER A 134 -6.91 -5.27 14.47
C SER A 134 -7.07 -4.18 13.42
N ALA A 135 -8.13 -4.21 12.62
CA ALA A 135 -8.45 -3.14 11.67
C ALA A 135 -8.68 -1.81 12.38
N THR A 136 -9.38 -1.82 13.52
CA THR A 136 -9.58 -0.63 14.33
C THR A 136 -8.26 0.00 14.79
N LEU A 137 -7.30 -0.81 15.23
CA LEU A 137 -5.98 -0.36 15.66
C LEU A 137 -5.19 0.23 14.48
N LEU A 138 -5.24 -0.41 13.31
CA LEU A 138 -4.62 0.08 12.09
C LEU A 138 -5.19 1.46 11.69
N PHE A 139 -6.54 1.58 11.62
CA PHE A 139 -7.17 2.85 11.23
C PHE A 139 -6.94 3.95 12.25
N SER A 140 -6.93 3.63 13.54
CA SER A 140 -6.60 4.59 14.59
C SER A 140 -5.17 5.12 14.43
N THR A 141 -4.21 4.23 14.13
CA THR A 141 -2.81 4.61 13.90
C THR A 141 -2.67 5.45 12.63
N LEU A 142 -3.32 5.06 11.53
CA LEU A 142 -3.36 5.86 10.30
C LEU A 142 -3.94 7.24 10.58
N HIS A 143 -5.10 7.32 11.23
CA HIS A 143 -5.75 8.58 11.55
C HIS A 143 -4.88 9.48 12.42
N TYR A 144 -4.25 8.92 13.45
CA TYR A 144 -3.31 9.67 14.31
C TYR A 144 -2.12 10.20 13.52
N THR A 145 -1.55 9.38 12.62
CA THR A 145 -0.44 9.77 11.75
C THR A 145 -0.84 10.92 10.83
N PHE A 146 -2.01 10.83 10.19
CA PHE A 146 -2.54 11.91 9.34
C PHE A 146 -2.76 13.21 10.12
N PHE A 147 -3.34 13.10 11.31
CA PHE A 147 -3.54 14.24 12.20
C PHE A 147 -2.20 14.89 12.60
N ARG A 148 -1.20 14.09 12.94
CA ARG A 148 0.14 14.56 13.30
C ARG A 148 0.81 15.32 12.16
N ILE A 149 0.71 14.79 10.94
CA ILE A 149 1.36 15.36 9.75
C ILE A 149 0.64 16.62 9.26
N PHE A 150 -0.67 16.56 9.05
CA PHE A 150 -1.40 17.65 8.41
C PHE A 150 -1.95 18.68 9.41
N GLY A 151 -1.93 18.40 10.68
CA GLY A 151 -2.63 19.16 11.69
C GLY A 151 -4.14 19.01 11.55
N GLY A 152 -4.90 19.39 12.52
CA GLY A 152 -6.36 19.30 12.49
C GLY A 152 -6.92 19.17 13.88
N LYS A 153 -8.23 18.95 14.01
CA LYS A 153 -8.87 18.59 15.28
C LYS A 153 -8.91 17.07 15.38
N TYR A 154 -8.51 16.56 16.53
CA TYR A 154 -8.65 15.13 16.82
C TYR A 154 -10.13 14.75 16.70
N ILE A 155 -10.42 13.80 15.84
CA ILE A 155 -11.79 13.31 15.63
C ILE A 155 -12.09 12.29 16.73
N ASN A 156 -13.33 12.31 17.24
CA ASN A 156 -13.79 11.36 18.24
C ASN A 156 -13.46 9.92 17.84
N PHE A 157 -13.03 9.13 18.81
CA PHE A 157 -12.65 7.73 18.65
C PHE A 157 -13.69 6.88 17.87
N ILE A 158 -14.98 7.06 18.15
CA ILE A 158 -16.07 6.37 17.47
C ILE A 158 -16.16 6.79 16.00
N PHE A 159 -16.01 8.08 15.71
CA PHE A 159 -16.08 8.60 14.36
C PHE A 159 -14.88 8.14 13.52
N SER A 160 -13.69 8.05 14.10
CA SER A 160 -12.50 7.51 13.42
C SER A 160 -12.70 6.05 13.01
N ARG A 161 -13.37 5.24 13.84
CA ARG A 161 -13.71 3.84 13.53
C ARG A 161 -14.75 3.72 12.42
N LEU A 162 -15.81 4.52 12.52
CA LEU A 162 -16.84 4.56 11.48
C LEU A 162 -16.23 4.95 10.12
N MET A 163 -15.34 5.93 10.11
CA MET A 163 -14.57 6.32 8.93
C MET A 163 -13.72 5.14 8.40
N GLY A 164 -13.08 4.36 9.25
CA GLY A 164 -12.34 3.16 8.84
C GLY A 164 -13.25 2.13 8.14
N VAL A 165 -14.43 1.86 8.70
CA VAL A 165 -15.41 0.94 8.09
C VAL A 165 -15.89 1.46 6.73
N VAL A 166 -16.24 2.74 6.63
CA VAL A 166 -16.67 3.35 5.36
C VAL A 166 -15.55 3.33 4.33
N PHE A 167 -14.29 3.54 4.76
CA PHE A 167 -13.12 3.40 3.87
C PHE A 167 -12.97 1.97 3.34
N LEU A 168 -13.08 0.96 4.20
CA LEU A 168 -13.02 -0.45 3.79
C LEU A 168 -14.15 -0.80 2.81
N LEU A 169 -15.38 -0.39 3.09
CA LEU A 169 -16.51 -0.60 2.20
C LEU A 169 -16.29 0.09 0.85
N SER A 170 -15.83 1.33 0.84
CA SER A 170 -15.54 2.05 -0.39
C SER A 170 -14.38 1.42 -1.18
N LEU A 171 -13.36 0.90 -0.49
CA LEU A 171 -12.27 0.16 -1.12
C LEU A 171 -12.77 -1.15 -1.73
N THR A 172 -13.62 -1.89 -1.04
CA THR A 172 -14.23 -3.12 -1.53
C THR A 172 -15.07 -2.85 -2.78
N ILE A 173 -15.96 -1.86 -2.74
CA ILE A 173 -16.77 -1.44 -3.90
C ILE A 173 -15.88 -1.05 -5.08
N LEU A 174 -14.79 -0.32 -4.81
CA LEU A 174 -13.83 0.07 -5.83
C LEU A 174 -13.17 -1.14 -6.49
N LEU A 175 -12.67 -2.10 -5.69
CA LEU A 175 -12.04 -3.32 -6.20
C LEU A 175 -13.00 -4.13 -7.07
N PHE A 176 -14.25 -4.31 -6.62
CA PHE A 176 -15.28 -4.95 -7.42
C PHE A 176 -15.56 -4.19 -8.71
N SER A 177 -15.69 -2.87 -8.63
CA SER A 177 -15.96 -2.02 -9.82
C SER A 177 -14.83 -2.12 -10.84
N VAL A 178 -13.58 -2.10 -10.39
CA VAL A 178 -12.39 -2.27 -11.26
C VAL A 178 -12.40 -3.66 -11.91
N HIS A 179 -12.68 -4.72 -11.13
CA HIS A 179 -12.77 -6.07 -11.65
C HIS A 179 -13.86 -6.20 -12.72
N TYR A 180 -15.07 -5.73 -12.43
CA TYR A 180 -16.17 -5.70 -13.39
C TYR A 180 -15.83 -4.91 -14.65
N PHE A 181 -15.22 -3.73 -14.48
CA PHE A 181 -14.79 -2.91 -15.62
C PHE A 181 -13.79 -3.64 -16.51
N ILE A 182 -12.78 -4.28 -15.92
CA ILE A 182 -11.79 -5.07 -16.67
C ILE A 182 -12.49 -6.22 -17.41
N THR A 183 -13.38 -6.96 -16.74
CA THR A 183 -14.11 -8.09 -17.33
C THR A 183 -14.99 -7.64 -18.50
N ILE A 184 -15.77 -6.58 -18.33
CA ILE A 184 -16.60 -6.03 -19.42
C ILE A 184 -15.73 -5.55 -20.58
N PHE A 185 -14.63 -4.82 -20.25
CA PHE A 185 -13.73 -4.31 -21.27
C PHE A 185 -13.07 -5.43 -22.08
N THR A 186 -12.57 -6.49 -21.43
CA THR A 186 -11.99 -7.65 -22.12
C THR A 186 -13.04 -8.36 -22.97
N THR A 187 -14.25 -8.62 -22.44
CA THR A 187 -15.33 -9.27 -23.19
C THR A 187 -15.77 -8.46 -24.42
N LEU A 188 -15.90 -7.15 -24.26
CA LEU A 188 -16.22 -6.27 -25.40
C LEU A 188 -15.09 -6.25 -26.41
N THR A 189 -13.84 -6.17 -25.95
CA THR A 189 -12.66 -6.20 -26.80
C THR A 189 -12.63 -7.50 -27.61
N ASP A 190 -12.80 -8.65 -26.98
CA ASP A 190 -12.84 -9.97 -27.65
C ASP A 190 -13.99 -10.06 -28.68
N ALA A 191 -15.17 -9.53 -28.35
CA ALA A 191 -16.31 -9.49 -29.27
C ALA A 191 -16.05 -8.59 -30.49
N PHE A 192 -15.37 -7.46 -30.32
CA PHE A 192 -14.98 -6.58 -31.42
C PHE A 192 -13.81 -7.15 -32.24
N MET A 193 -12.83 -7.79 -31.58
CA MET A 193 -11.65 -8.35 -32.25
C MET A 193 -11.99 -9.51 -33.18
N ASN A 194 -12.97 -10.32 -32.82
CA ASN A 194 -13.47 -11.40 -33.69
C ASN A 194 -14.11 -10.86 -34.97
N ARG A 195 -14.45 -9.56 -35.05
CA ARG A 195 -15.04 -8.93 -36.23
C ARG A 195 -14.07 -8.13 -37.10
N ILE A 196 -12.90 -7.72 -36.58
CA ILE A 196 -11.96 -6.86 -37.31
C ILE A 196 -10.52 -7.40 -37.14
N PRO A 197 -10.03 -8.26 -38.08
CA PRO A 197 -8.72 -8.93 -37.96
C PRO A 197 -7.52 -7.98 -37.84
N LEU A 198 -7.61 -6.79 -38.46
CA LEU A 198 -6.52 -5.80 -38.41
C LEU A 198 -6.28 -5.22 -37.01
N MET A 199 -7.36 -5.13 -36.19
CA MET A 199 -7.33 -4.56 -34.84
C MET A 199 -6.85 -5.59 -33.81
N SER A 200 -6.96 -6.90 -34.13
CA SER A 200 -6.50 -7.98 -33.25
C SER A 200 -4.99 -7.97 -33.04
N GLY A 201 -4.20 -7.71 -34.09
CA GLY A 201 -2.75 -7.63 -34.01
C GLY A 201 -2.28 -6.46 -33.13
N PHE A 202 -2.87 -5.29 -33.26
CA PHE A 202 -2.53 -4.10 -32.44
C PHE A 202 -2.91 -4.31 -30.98
N MET A 203 -4.10 -4.82 -30.69
CA MET A 203 -4.55 -5.04 -29.30
C MET A 203 -3.80 -6.19 -28.63
N ASN A 204 -3.48 -7.28 -29.34
CA ASN A 204 -2.61 -8.34 -28.80
C ASN A 204 -1.21 -7.81 -28.50
N PHE A 205 -0.69 -6.91 -29.33
CA PHE A 205 0.56 -6.20 -29.03
C PHE A 205 0.42 -5.34 -27.78
N VAL A 206 -0.64 -4.55 -27.65
CA VAL A 206 -0.88 -3.68 -26.47
C VAL A 206 -1.16 -4.51 -25.22
N ALA A 207 -2.04 -5.52 -25.31
CA ALA A 207 -2.41 -6.36 -24.16
C ALA A 207 -1.27 -7.29 -23.73
N GLY A 208 -0.45 -7.76 -24.66
CA GLY A 208 0.74 -8.59 -24.40
C GLY A 208 1.94 -7.79 -23.87
N THR A 209 1.92 -6.46 -23.95
CA THR A 209 3.02 -5.66 -23.44
C THR A 209 2.93 -5.51 -21.91
N ARG A 210 4.05 -5.75 -21.21
CA ARG A 210 4.20 -5.44 -19.77
C ARG A 210 3.83 -4.00 -19.43
N VAL A 211 3.87 -3.10 -20.42
CA VAL A 211 3.52 -1.67 -20.30
C VAL A 211 2.05 -1.47 -19.96
N TYR A 212 1.13 -2.24 -20.55
CA TYR A 212 -0.31 -2.12 -20.26
C TYR A 212 -0.63 -2.46 -18.80
N GLY A 213 -0.11 -3.59 -18.29
CA GLY A 213 -0.29 -3.97 -16.88
C GLY A 213 0.33 -2.96 -15.91
N LEU A 214 1.50 -2.42 -16.24
CA LEU A 214 2.15 -1.36 -15.46
C LEU A 214 1.33 -0.06 -15.47
N ALA A 215 0.77 0.33 -16.61
CA ALA A 215 -0.05 1.55 -16.71
C ALA A 215 -1.32 1.46 -15.86
N ILE A 216 -2.06 0.36 -15.97
CA ILE A 216 -3.28 0.14 -15.17
C ILE A 216 -2.94 0.13 -13.68
N SER A 217 -1.93 -0.63 -13.27
CA SER A 217 -1.53 -0.69 -11.86
C SER A 217 -1.08 0.67 -11.34
N THR A 218 -0.39 1.48 -12.17
CA THR A 218 0.05 2.82 -11.82
C THR A 218 -1.13 3.77 -11.59
N VAL A 219 -2.10 3.79 -12.52
CA VAL A 219 -3.32 4.61 -12.38
C VAL A 219 -4.11 4.19 -11.13
N PHE A 220 -4.25 2.90 -10.90
CA PHE A 220 -4.93 2.37 -9.72
C PHE A 220 -4.25 2.79 -8.41
N ILE A 221 -2.92 2.73 -8.34
CA ILE A 221 -2.14 3.16 -7.17
C ILE A 221 -2.30 4.67 -6.91
N ILE A 222 -2.26 5.49 -7.97
CA ILE A 222 -2.49 6.94 -7.87
C ILE A 222 -3.87 7.23 -7.30
N PHE A 223 -4.89 6.54 -7.81
CA PHE A 223 -6.26 6.71 -7.35
C PHE A 223 -6.44 6.26 -5.89
N LEU A 224 -5.91 5.09 -5.53
CA LEU A 224 -5.94 4.57 -4.15
C LEU A 224 -5.30 5.53 -3.16
N PHE A 225 -4.09 6.01 -3.46
CA PHE A 225 -3.40 6.96 -2.59
C PHE A 225 -4.16 8.28 -2.48
N ALA A 226 -4.65 8.83 -3.60
CA ALA A 226 -5.44 10.06 -3.58
C ALA A 226 -6.73 9.91 -2.76
N MET A 227 -7.42 8.78 -2.90
CA MET A 227 -8.60 8.43 -2.13
C MET A 227 -8.28 8.33 -0.63
N LEU A 228 -7.17 7.66 -0.27
CA LEU A 228 -6.72 7.52 1.12
C LEU A 228 -6.45 8.90 1.73
N ILE A 229 -5.67 9.76 1.05
CA ILE A 229 -5.41 11.12 1.52
C ILE A 229 -6.71 11.92 1.64
N TYR A 230 -7.57 11.85 0.62
CA TYR A 230 -8.84 12.57 0.62
C TYR A 230 -9.72 12.16 1.80
N TYR A 231 -9.72 10.90 2.15
CA TYR A 231 -10.53 10.33 3.19
C TYR A 231 -10.04 10.73 4.59
N PHE A 232 -8.76 10.51 4.86
CA PHE A 232 -8.17 10.78 6.17
C PHE A 232 -7.90 12.27 6.45
N THR A 233 -7.91 13.14 5.45
CA THR A 233 -7.79 14.59 5.62
C THR A 233 -9.14 15.32 5.61
N TYR A 234 -10.24 14.61 5.89
CA TYR A 234 -11.56 15.23 6.02
C TYR A 234 -11.57 16.34 7.08
N GLY A 235 -12.12 17.52 6.73
CA GLY A 235 -12.13 18.69 7.63
C GLY A 235 -10.85 19.53 7.66
N ILE A 236 -9.78 19.13 6.95
CA ILE A 236 -8.53 19.91 6.83
C ILE A 236 -8.53 20.66 5.49
N LYS A 237 -7.94 21.87 5.46
CA LYS A 237 -7.74 22.61 4.19
C LYS A 237 -6.89 21.77 3.23
N ARG A 238 -7.45 21.44 2.07
CA ARG A 238 -6.85 20.56 1.06
C ARG A 238 -6.51 21.31 -0.19
N SER A 239 -5.47 20.88 -0.85
CA SER A 239 -5.16 21.25 -2.23
C SER A 239 -5.26 19.99 -3.11
N LYS A 240 -6.26 19.94 -4.00
CA LYS A 240 -6.43 18.82 -4.94
C LYS A 240 -5.17 18.61 -5.77
N ARG A 241 -4.52 19.69 -6.19
CA ARG A 241 -3.26 19.65 -6.97
C ARG A 241 -2.11 19.05 -6.16
N ALA A 242 -1.97 19.45 -4.89
CA ALA A 242 -0.92 18.90 -4.03
C ALA A 242 -1.14 17.40 -3.76
N ILE A 243 -2.38 16.96 -3.58
CA ILE A 243 -2.73 15.53 -3.45
C ILE A 243 -2.35 14.78 -4.73
N LEU A 244 -2.65 15.32 -5.90
CA LEU A 244 -2.29 14.70 -7.19
C LEU A 244 -0.76 14.55 -7.34
N TYR A 245 0.01 15.59 -7.04
CA TYR A 245 1.49 15.51 -7.07
C TYR A 245 2.02 14.49 -6.06
N GLY A 246 1.44 14.42 -4.87
CA GLY A 246 1.78 13.41 -3.88
C GLY A 246 1.46 11.99 -4.34
N ALA A 247 0.32 11.78 -5.00
CA ALA A 247 -0.09 10.50 -5.55
C ALA A 247 0.81 10.05 -6.73
N LEU A 248 1.23 10.99 -7.57
CA LEU A 248 2.23 10.70 -8.61
C LEU A 248 3.57 10.30 -8.00
N LEU A 249 4.06 11.04 -7.00
CA LEU A 249 5.29 10.68 -6.28
C LEU A 249 5.17 9.30 -5.63
N PHE A 250 4.03 9.02 -4.97
CA PHE A 250 3.76 7.73 -4.36
C PHE A 250 3.83 6.60 -5.37
N SER A 251 3.21 6.77 -6.54
CA SER A 251 3.24 5.77 -7.61
C SER A 251 4.65 5.51 -8.13
N ILE A 252 5.46 6.56 -8.32
CA ILE A 252 6.85 6.44 -8.76
C ILE A 252 7.68 5.69 -7.70
N MET A 253 7.59 6.09 -6.44
CA MET A 253 8.32 5.46 -5.34
C MET A 253 7.88 4.00 -5.13
N TRP A 254 6.58 3.72 -5.23
CA TRP A 254 6.02 2.38 -5.11
C TRP A 254 6.49 1.44 -6.22
N ASN A 255 6.46 1.88 -7.47
CA ASN A 255 6.97 1.07 -8.58
C ASN A 255 8.50 0.89 -8.49
N GLY A 256 9.24 1.92 -8.09
CA GLY A 256 10.67 1.81 -7.80
C GLY A 256 10.96 0.82 -6.66
N ALA A 257 10.18 0.87 -5.58
CA ALA A 257 10.30 -0.09 -4.47
C ALA A 257 10.03 -1.54 -4.91
N LYS A 258 9.04 -1.78 -5.79
CA LYS A 258 8.80 -3.11 -6.37
C LYS A 258 10.02 -3.64 -7.12
N LEU A 259 10.68 -2.80 -7.92
CA LEU A 259 11.87 -3.20 -8.66
C LEU A 259 13.03 -3.53 -7.72
N LEU A 260 13.27 -2.68 -6.72
CA LEU A 260 14.32 -2.90 -5.71
C LEU A 260 14.04 -4.15 -4.88
N TYR A 261 12.80 -4.36 -4.48
CA TYR A 261 12.38 -5.52 -3.71
C TYR A 261 12.54 -6.83 -4.50
N ASN A 262 12.13 -6.83 -5.76
CA ASN A 262 12.32 -7.97 -6.64
C ASN A 262 13.82 -8.29 -6.84
N PHE A 263 14.64 -7.27 -7.10
CA PHE A 263 16.09 -7.42 -7.20
C PHE A 263 16.71 -7.97 -5.89
N TYR A 264 16.26 -7.46 -4.75
CA TYR A 264 16.71 -7.94 -3.43
C TYR A 264 16.39 -9.42 -3.23
N ILE A 265 15.17 -9.86 -3.56
CA ILE A 265 14.77 -11.26 -3.38
C ILE A 265 15.50 -12.20 -4.35
N THR A 266 15.65 -11.80 -5.62
CA THR A 266 16.21 -12.68 -6.66
C THR A 266 17.73 -12.76 -6.60
N GLU A 267 18.43 -11.64 -6.37
CA GLU A 267 19.88 -11.57 -6.54
C GLU A 267 20.65 -11.59 -5.20
N ILE A 268 20.08 -11.01 -4.13
CA ILE A 268 20.83 -10.81 -2.90
C ILE A 268 20.44 -11.81 -1.81
N SER A 269 19.22 -12.32 -1.86
CA SER A 269 18.70 -13.12 -0.75
C SER A 269 19.20 -14.56 -0.76
N GLY A 270 20.38 -14.80 -0.18
CA GLY A 270 20.65 -16.07 0.47
C GLY A 270 19.76 -16.33 1.70
N LEU A 271 18.69 -15.54 1.89
CA LEU A 271 17.79 -15.61 3.04
C LEU A 271 17.12 -16.98 3.17
N SER A 272 16.82 -17.64 2.07
CA SER A 272 16.24 -19.00 2.08
C SER A 272 17.18 -20.03 2.69
N LEU A 273 18.50 -19.83 2.60
CA LEU A 273 19.50 -20.68 3.22
C LEU A 273 19.52 -20.52 4.74
N PHE A 274 19.26 -19.31 5.26
CA PHE A 274 19.32 -19.01 6.69
C PHE A 274 17.97 -19.22 7.39
N TYR A 275 16.87 -18.83 6.73
CA TYR A 275 15.54 -18.78 7.34
C TYR A 275 14.56 -19.84 6.79
N GLY A 276 14.95 -20.59 5.75
CA GLY A 276 14.10 -21.64 5.17
C GLY A 276 12.70 -21.12 4.83
N SER A 277 11.67 -21.81 5.31
CA SER A 277 10.26 -21.45 5.11
C SER A 277 9.85 -20.11 5.75
N ALA A 278 10.58 -19.60 6.74
CA ALA A 278 10.27 -18.31 7.36
C ALA A 278 10.68 -17.09 6.49
N THR A 279 11.40 -17.30 5.39
CA THR A 279 11.86 -16.23 4.48
C THR A 279 10.70 -15.37 3.99
N TRP A 280 9.56 -15.97 3.64
CA TRP A 280 8.39 -15.24 3.14
C TRP A 280 7.78 -14.33 4.20
N ILE A 281 7.80 -14.71 5.48
CA ILE A 281 7.30 -13.85 6.57
C ILE A 281 8.20 -12.63 6.70
N ILE A 282 9.51 -12.83 6.75
CA ILE A 282 10.49 -11.75 6.93
C ILE A 282 10.43 -10.76 5.75
N THR A 283 10.40 -11.28 4.54
CA THR A 283 10.32 -10.45 3.33
C THR A 283 8.99 -9.70 3.25
N SER A 284 7.88 -10.30 3.69
CA SER A 284 6.58 -9.64 3.76
C SER A 284 6.56 -8.51 4.79
N ILE A 285 7.14 -8.72 5.97
CA ILE A 285 7.29 -7.68 7.01
C ILE A 285 8.09 -6.50 6.46
N LEU A 286 9.20 -6.78 5.80
CA LEU A 286 10.05 -5.77 5.18
C LEU A 286 9.30 -4.98 4.10
N TRP A 287 8.55 -5.68 3.24
CA TRP A 287 7.73 -5.06 2.20
C TRP A 287 6.67 -4.11 2.76
N VAL A 288 5.94 -4.54 3.79
CA VAL A 288 4.91 -3.72 4.44
C VAL A 288 5.54 -2.50 5.12
N TYR A 289 6.72 -2.65 5.73
CA TYR A 289 7.45 -1.54 6.34
C TYR A 289 7.89 -0.50 5.30
N TYR A 290 8.49 -0.92 4.18
CA TYR A 290 8.84 -0.01 3.09
C TYR A 290 7.62 0.69 2.48
N SER A 291 6.52 -0.03 2.34
CA SER A 291 5.27 0.53 1.86
C SER A 291 4.75 1.64 2.76
N SER A 292 4.82 1.44 4.07
CA SER A 292 4.44 2.42 5.08
C SER A 292 5.39 3.63 5.12
N LEU A 293 6.70 3.41 4.92
CA LEU A 293 7.68 4.50 4.78
C LEU A 293 7.37 5.40 3.59
N ILE A 294 7.11 4.80 2.42
CA ILE A 294 6.76 5.53 1.20
C ILE A 294 5.48 6.34 1.41
N LEU A 295 4.46 5.74 2.06
CA LEU A 295 3.22 6.42 2.39
C LEU A 295 3.47 7.70 3.20
N ILE A 296 4.22 7.62 4.29
CA ILE A 296 4.49 8.76 5.17
C ILE A 296 5.37 9.80 4.49
N ILE A 297 6.39 9.40 3.75
CA ILE A 297 7.23 10.34 2.98
C ILE A 297 6.37 11.15 2.00
N CYS A 298 5.43 10.51 1.29
CA CYS A 298 4.55 11.19 0.36
C CYS A 298 3.55 12.11 1.06
N MET A 299 3.10 11.77 2.26
CA MET A 299 2.28 12.66 3.08
C MET A 299 3.05 13.92 3.50
N GLU A 300 4.29 13.77 3.97
CA GLU A 300 5.16 14.89 4.33
C GLU A 300 5.53 15.74 3.10
N PHE A 301 5.68 15.11 1.93
CA PHE A 301 5.86 15.83 0.68
C PHE A 301 4.65 16.72 0.35
N ILE A 302 3.41 16.22 0.48
CA ILE A 302 2.19 17.01 0.27
C ILE A 302 2.17 18.22 1.23
N LYS A 303 2.45 18.01 2.52
CA LYS A 303 2.53 19.07 3.53
C LYS A 303 3.57 20.13 3.16
N SER A 304 4.76 19.70 2.78
CA SER A 304 5.86 20.58 2.39
C SER A 304 5.57 21.31 1.08
N LEU A 305 4.91 20.64 0.12
CA LEU A 305 4.51 21.23 -1.16
C LEU A 305 3.51 22.38 -0.95
N ILE A 306 2.51 22.20 -0.11
CA ILE A 306 1.53 23.23 0.24
C ILE A 306 2.23 24.45 0.90
N LYS A 307 3.23 24.20 1.75
CA LYS A 307 4.01 25.25 2.42
C LYS A 307 4.91 26.02 1.46
N VAL A 308 5.59 25.34 0.53
CA VAL A 308 6.54 25.97 -0.42
C VAL A 308 5.82 26.65 -1.57
N TYR A 309 4.65 26.12 -1.98
CA TYR A 309 3.84 26.63 -3.08
C TYR A 309 2.40 26.98 -2.64
N PRO A 310 2.19 28.08 -1.90
CA PRO A 310 0.85 28.43 -1.41
C PRO A 310 -0.19 28.68 -2.51
N ALA A 311 0.28 28.98 -3.74
CA ALA A 311 -0.58 29.16 -4.91
C ALA A 311 -1.30 27.86 -5.34
N LEU A 312 -0.86 26.70 -4.86
CA LEU A 312 -1.53 25.42 -5.09
C LEU A 312 -2.78 25.23 -4.22
N ILE A 313 -2.95 26.05 -3.17
CA ILE A 313 -4.15 26.00 -2.33
C ILE A 313 -5.31 26.52 -3.17
N ASP A 314 -6.32 25.68 -3.40
CA ASP A 314 -7.54 26.09 -4.07
C ASP A 314 -8.18 27.23 -3.28
N ARG A 315 -8.19 28.43 -3.85
CA ARG A 315 -8.97 29.57 -3.30
C ARG A 315 -10.45 29.19 -3.48
N LYS A 316 -11.15 29.04 -2.35
CA LYS A 316 -12.62 29.02 -2.36
C LYS A 316 -13.15 30.37 -2.68
#